data_2cb26ea7c154bfad72f24981706adead
#
_entry.id   2cb26ea7c154bfad72f24981706adead
#
_cell.length_a   1.000
_cell.length_b   1.000
_cell.length_c   1.000
_cell.angle_alpha   90.00
_cell.angle_beta   90.00
_cell.angle_gamma   90.00
#
_symmetry.space_group_name_H-M   'P 1'
#
loop_
_entity.id
_entity.type
_entity.pdbx_description
1 polymer ?
#
loop_
_entity_poly.entity_id
_entity_poly.type
_entity_poly.pdbx_seq_one_letter_code
_entity_poly.pdbx_strand_id
1 'polypeptide(L)'
;MTRAAAALLALTLSACATVPAPRCAAGEKPSINELIYFGTEKPGGTVSDAEWAAFLRDVVTPRFPDGLTTWRASGQWRSADGSLTREDSHVLNLVHAGDARTEDAIRALIGEYKTRYAQEAVLRVSSPACVSL
;
A
#
# COMPACT_ATOMS: atom_id res chain seq x y z
N MET A 1 -50.07 39.08 -27.81
CA MET A 1 -50.19 37.85 -27.03
C MET A 1 -48.84 37.11 -27.08
N THR A 2 -47.94 37.41 -26.17
CA THR A 2 -46.58 36.85 -26.13
C THR A 2 -46.50 35.86 -24.96
N ARG A 3 -46.32 34.57 -25.29
CA ARG A 3 -46.13 33.50 -24.30
C ARG A 3 -44.65 33.41 -23.94
N ALA A 4 -44.34 33.75 -22.70
CA ALA A 4 -43.03 33.54 -22.13
C ALA A 4 -42.94 32.05 -21.70
N ALA A 5 -41.97 31.31 -22.25
CA ALA A 5 -41.62 29.94 -21.83
C ALA A 5 -40.54 30.05 -20.74
N ALA A 6 -40.87 29.65 -19.52
CA ALA A 6 -39.93 29.54 -18.43
C ALA A 6 -39.22 28.16 -18.52
N ALA A 7 -37.93 28.19 -18.78
CA ALA A 7 -37.09 26.99 -18.75
C ALA A 7 -36.67 26.70 -17.30
N LEU A 8 -37.14 25.61 -16.71
CA LEU A 8 -36.63 25.08 -15.42
C LEU A 8 -35.29 24.39 -15.64
N LEU A 9 -34.21 24.94 -15.11
CA LEU A 9 -32.91 24.35 -15.09
C LEU A 9 -32.83 23.41 -13.85
N ALA A 10 -32.91 22.10 -14.07
CA ALA A 10 -32.77 21.11 -13.00
C ALA A 10 -31.27 20.94 -12.67
N LEU A 11 -30.83 21.44 -11.52
CA LEU A 11 -29.50 21.14 -10.95
C LEU A 11 -29.51 19.71 -10.40
N THR A 12 -28.84 18.78 -11.06
CA THR A 12 -28.54 17.47 -10.50
C THR A 12 -27.36 17.57 -9.54
N LEU A 13 -27.62 17.53 -8.23
CA LEU A 13 -26.57 17.35 -7.22
C LEU A 13 -26.03 15.92 -7.34
N SER A 14 -24.82 15.76 -7.89
CA SER A 14 -24.05 14.51 -7.75
C SER A 14 -23.60 14.37 -6.29
N ALA A 15 -24.34 13.59 -5.51
CA ALA A 15 -23.92 13.19 -4.17
C ALA A 15 -22.77 12.19 -4.34
N CYS A 16 -21.54 12.59 -3.97
CA CYS A 16 -20.44 11.65 -3.76
C CYS A 16 -20.83 10.74 -2.58
N ALA A 17 -21.24 9.50 -2.89
CA ALA A 17 -21.47 8.48 -1.87
C ALA A 17 -20.13 8.13 -1.23
N THR A 18 -19.89 8.62 -0.02
CA THR A 18 -18.79 8.13 0.82
C THR A 18 -19.11 6.70 1.24
N VAL A 19 -18.29 5.75 0.80
CA VAL A 19 -18.38 4.37 1.28
C VAL A 19 -18.09 4.39 2.79
N PRO A 20 -19.04 3.98 3.65
CA PRO A 20 -18.80 4.00 5.09
C PRO A 20 -17.68 3.00 5.43
N ALA A 21 -16.79 3.39 6.35
CA ALA A 21 -15.77 2.48 6.88
C ALA A 21 -16.44 1.22 7.48
N PRO A 22 -15.83 0.04 7.33
CA PRO A 22 -16.38 -1.19 7.88
C PRO A 22 -16.58 -1.06 9.39
N ARG A 23 -17.75 -1.48 9.87
CA ARG A 23 -18.03 -1.54 11.31
C ARG A 23 -17.44 -2.83 11.85
N CYS A 24 -16.49 -2.72 12.79
CA CYS A 24 -15.90 -3.88 13.44
C CYS A 24 -16.86 -4.46 14.49
N ALA A 25 -16.73 -5.77 14.75
CA ALA A 25 -17.49 -6.44 15.78
C ALA A 25 -17.05 -6.00 17.20
N ALA A 26 -17.85 -6.35 18.20
CA ALA A 26 -17.48 -6.06 19.59
C ALA A 26 -16.16 -6.76 19.96
N GLY A 27 -15.21 -6.00 20.49
CA GLY A 27 -13.86 -6.49 20.83
C GLY A 27 -12.82 -6.36 19.73
N GLU A 28 -13.22 -6.00 18.51
CA GLU A 28 -12.30 -5.70 17.42
C GLU A 28 -11.97 -4.21 17.34
N LYS A 29 -10.77 -3.90 16.84
CA LYS A 29 -10.31 -2.53 16.59
C LYS A 29 -10.25 -2.26 15.07
N PRO A 30 -10.82 -1.14 14.60
CA PRO A 30 -10.61 -0.68 13.25
C PRO A 30 -9.12 -0.43 13.00
N SER A 31 -8.59 -0.98 11.92
CA SER A 31 -7.18 -0.93 11.56
C SER A 31 -7.04 -0.86 10.04
N ILE A 32 -5.81 -0.65 9.58
CA ILE A 32 -5.42 -0.76 8.18
C ILE A 32 -4.49 -1.96 8.04
N ASN A 33 -4.76 -2.80 7.07
CA ASN A 33 -3.88 -3.88 6.64
C ASN A 33 -3.11 -3.43 5.39
N GLU A 34 -1.79 -3.44 5.47
CA GLU A 34 -0.88 -3.11 4.37
C GLU A 34 -0.20 -4.36 3.86
N LEU A 35 -0.21 -4.54 2.55
CA LEU A 35 0.65 -5.47 1.83
C LEU A 35 1.60 -4.67 0.95
N ILE A 36 2.89 -4.81 1.19
CA ILE A 36 3.92 -4.07 0.47
C ILE A 36 4.83 -5.10 -0.21
N TYR A 37 4.93 -5.02 -1.53
CA TYR A 37 5.67 -5.96 -2.36
C TYR A 37 6.97 -5.30 -2.82
N PHE A 38 8.07 -5.85 -2.38
CA PHE A 38 9.41 -5.39 -2.68
C PHE A 38 10.04 -6.34 -3.70
N GLY A 39 10.19 -5.89 -4.94
CA GLY A 39 10.90 -6.65 -5.97
C GLY A 39 12.34 -6.93 -5.57
N THR A 40 12.89 -8.01 -6.05
CA THR A 40 14.25 -8.41 -5.70
C THR A 40 15.28 -8.09 -6.78
N GLU A 41 14.89 -7.85 -8.02
CA GLU A 41 15.84 -7.52 -9.08
C GLU A 41 16.52 -6.18 -8.86
N LYS A 42 17.83 -6.11 -8.97
CA LYS A 42 18.64 -4.90 -8.88
C LYS A 42 19.83 -4.97 -9.86
N PRO A 43 20.47 -3.85 -10.18
CA PRO A 43 21.69 -3.86 -10.97
C PRO A 43 22.73 -4.82 -10.40
N GLY A 44 23.19 -5.77 -11.21
CA GLY A 44 24.20 -6.74 -10.81
C GLY A 44 23.68 -7.98 -10.06
N GLY A 45 22.36 -8.19 -9.97
CA GLY A 45 21.80 -9.39 -9.36
C GLY A 45 20.46 -9.17 -8.65
N THR A 46 20.28 -9.84 -7.54
CA THR A 46 19.05 -9.79 -6.74
C THR A 46 19.34 -9.35 -5.31
N VAL A 47 18.33 -8.79 -4.64
CA VAL A 47 18.37 -8.54 -3.20
C VAL A 47 18.40 -9.87 -2.48
N SER A 48 19.52 -10.18 -1.84
CA SER A 48 19.73 -11.42 -1.10
C SER A 48 18.90 -11.47 0.19
N ASP A 49 18.72 -12.67 0.74
CA ASP A 49 18.06 -12.85 2.03
C ASP A 49 18.79 -12.10 3.17
N ALA A 50 20.11 -12.01 3.10
CA ALA A 50 20.91 -11.25 4.08
C ALA A 50 20.66 -9.74 3.97
N GLU A 51 20.55 -9.19 2.76
CA GLU A 51 20.22 -7.78 2.53
C GLU A 51 18.79 -7.45 2.97
N TRP A 52 17.85 -8.36 2.68
CA TRP A 52 16.47 -8.23 3.16
C TRP A 52 16.42 -8.26 4.69
N ALA A 53 17.08 -9.21 5.33
CA ALA A 53 17.14 -9.29 6.80
C ALA A 53 17.76 -8.03 7.41
N ALA A 54 18.80 -7.46 6.80
CA ALA A 54 19.38 -6.19 7.23
C ALA A 54 18.39 -5.03 7.05
N PHE A 55 17.67 -4.97 5.94
CA PHE A 55 16.64 -3.95 5.72
C PHE A 55 15.51 -4.05 6.77
N LEU A 56 15.02 -5.25 7.07
CA LEU A 56 14.05 -5.46 8.13
C LEU A 56 14.57 -4.98 9.49
N ARG A 57 15.76 -5.40 9.87
CA ARG A 57 16.36 -5.06 11.18
C ARG A 57 16.61 -3.57 11.33
N ASP A 58 17.19 -2.92 10.32
CA ASP A 58 17.72 -1.57 10.43
C ASP A 58 16.69 -0.48 10.04
N VAL A 59 15.71 -0.83 9.20
CA VAL A 59 14.77 0.13 8.64
C VAL A 59 13.33 -0.13 9.09
N VAL A 60 12.84 -1.36 8.96
CA VAL A 60 11.43 -1.67 9.19
C VAL A 60 11.13 -1.82 10.67
N THR A 61 11.85 -2.70 11.37
CA THR A 61 11.60 -3.01 12.79
C THR A 61 11.62 -1.78 13.70
N PRO A 62 12.55 -0.81 13.56
CA PRO A 62 12.53 0.38 14.39
C PRO A 62 11.31 1.29 14.19
N ARG A 63 10.67 1.21 13.02
CA ARG A 63 9.48 1.99 12.67
C ARG A 63 8.18 1.27 13.04
N PHE A 64 8.22 -0.08 13.08
CA PHE A 64 7.07 -0.95 13.35
C PHE A 64 7.40 -1.99 14.42
N PRO A 65 7.70 -1.55 15.66
CA PRO A 65 8.12 -2.45 16.74
C PRO A 65 7.01 -3.37 17.24
N ASP A 66 5.74 -3.01 17.00
CA ASP A 66 4.57 -3.76 17.49
C ASP A 66 4.33 -5.06 16.71
N GLY A 67 4.93 -5.21 15.54
CA GLY A 67 4.88 -6.43 14.76
C GLY A 67 4.83 -6.24 13.27
N LEU A 68 5.32 -7.25 12.59
CA LEU A 68 5.30 -7.37 11.13
C LEU A 68 5.30 -8.84 10.73
N THR A 69 4.81 -9.13 9.53
CA THR A 69 4.93 -10.46 8.95
C THR A 69 5.55 -10.34 7.56
N THR A 70 6.45 -11.25 7.21
CA THR A 70 7.04 -11.26 5.88
C THR A 70 7.07 -12.67 5.30
N TRP A 71 7.02 -12.74 3.96
CA TRP A 71 7.21 -13.97 3.20
C TRP A 71 7.78 -13.68 1.81
N ARG A 72 8.27 -14.70 1.14
CA ARG A 72 8.66 -14.61 -0.27
C ARG A 72 7.46 -14.92 -1.16
N ALA A 73 7.37 -14.21 -2.26
CA ALA A 73 6.37 -14.43 -3.30
C ALA A 73 7.03 -14.37 -4.68
N SER A 74 6.45 -15.08 -5.64
CA SER A 74 6.82 -14.97 -7.05
C SER A 74 5.74 -14.19 -7.79
N GLY A 75 6.17 -13.21 -8.57
CA GLY A 75 5.29 -12.33 -9.30
C GLY A 75 5.65 -12.20 -10.77
N GLN A 76 4.79 -11.53 -11.48
CA GLN A 76 5.07 -11.04 -12.82
C GLN A 76 4.37 -9.70 -13.04
N TRP A 77 5.01 -8.84 -13.78
CA TRP A 77 4.47 -7.53 -14.12
C TRP A 77 4.86 -7.12 -15.53
N ARG A 78 4.14 -6.16 -16.07
CA ARG A 78 4.45 -5.62 -17.39
C ARG A 78 5.32 -4.37 -17.22
N SER A 79 6.54 -4.45 -17.72
CA SER A 79 7.47 -3.32 -17.73
C SER A 79 7.00 -2.21 -18.66
N ALA A 80 7.57 -1.02 -18.53
CA ALA A 80 7.22 0.15 -19.34
C ALA A 80 7.43 -0.05 -20.85
N ASP A 81 8.36 -0.93 -21.25
CA ASP A 81 8.62 -1.33 -22.63
C ASP A 81 7.62 -2.37 -23.18
N GLY A 82 6.67 -2.83 -22.35
CA GLY A 82 5.66 -3.82 -22.70
C GLY A 82 6.07 -5.27 -22.48
N SER A 83 7.31 -5.54 -22.11
CA SER A 83 7.79 -6.88 -21.79
C SER A 83 7.19 -7.43 -20.51
N LEU A 84 7.12 -8.77 -20.39
CA LEU A 84 6.68 -9.44 -19.18
C LEU A 84 7.91 -9.82 -18.35
N THR A 85 8.07 -9.17 -17.22
CA THR A 85 9.11 -9.47 -16.23
C THR A 85 8.56 -10.43 -15.18
N ARG A 86 9.29 -11.51 -14.89
CA ARG A 86 9.02 -12.42 -13.77
C ARG A 86 10.07 -12.18 -12.72
N GLU A 87 9.63 -12.00 -11.51
CA GLU A 87 10.49 -11.57 -10.43
C GLU A 87 10.00 -12.13 -9.10
N ASP A 88 10.93 -12.57 -8.26
CA ASP A 88 10.62 -12.84 -6.86
C ASP A 88 10.46 -11.52 -6.10
N SER A 89 9.65 -11.56 -5.05
CA SER A 89 9.42 -10.41 -4.17
C SER A 89 9.48 -10.83 -2.71
N HIS A 90 9.88 -9.90 -1.85
CA HIS A 90 9.57 -9.96 -0.44
C HIS A 90 8.27 -9.22 -0.18
N VAL A 91 7.35 -9.86 0.53
CA VAL A 91 6.10 -9.21 0.94
C VAL A 91 6.21 -8.86 2.42
N LEU A 92 5.92 -7.62 2.74
CA LEU A 92 5.78 -7.12 4.11
C LEU A 92 4.30 -6.86 4.37
N ASN A 93 3.79 -7.49 5.42
CA ASN A 93 2.47 -7.21 5.95
C ASN A 93 2.59 -6.43 7.26
N LEU A 94 1.88 -5.31 7.33
CA LEU A 94 1.75 -4.47 8.51
C LEU A 94 0.28 -4.29 8.82
N VAL A 95 -0.05 -4.26 10.11
CA VAL A 95 -1.38 -3.88 10.58
C VAL A 95 -1.24 -2.73 11.57
N HIS A 96 -1.95 -1.63 11.34
CA HIS A 96 -1.78 -0.41 12.12
C HIS A 96 -3.06 0.43 12.20
N ALA A 97 -3.07 1.43 13.08
CA ALA A 97 -4.24 2.29 13.33
C ALA A 97 -4.57 3.29 12.19
N GLY A 98 -3.69 3.46 11.21
CA GLY A 98 -3.92 4.36 10.07
C GLY A 98 -3.64 5.84 10.37
N ASP A 99 -2.81 6.14 11.34
CA ASP A 99 -2.42 7.53 11.67
C ASP A 99 -1.37 8.08 10.70
N ALA A 100 -1.24 9.41 10.65
CA ALA A 100 -0.35 10.11 9.73
C ALA A 100 1.13 9.75 9.95
N ARG A 101 1.57 9.52 11.20
CA ARG A 101 2.94 9.14 11.51
C ARG A 101 3.30 7.78 10.90
N THR A 102 2.39 6.83 11.00
CA THR A 102 2.54 5.50 10.39
C THR A 102 2.58 5.59 8.88
N GLU A 103 1.72 6.41 8.28
CA GLU A 103 1.72 6.67 6.83
C GLU A 103 3.07 7.23 6.36
N ASP A 104 3.62 8.22 7.07
CA ASP A 104 4.93 8.80 6.76
C ASP A 104 6.06 7.77 6.92
N ALA A 105 5.99 6.91 7.94
CA ALA A 105 6.96 5.83 8.14
C ALA A 105 6.93 4.81 6.99
N ILE A 106 5.74 4.45 6.50
CA ILE A 106 5.58 3.54 5.34
C ILE A 106 6.17 4.18 4.08
N ARG A 107 5.86 5.45 3.82
CA ARG A 107 6.45 6.17 2.67
C ARG A 107 7.96 6.24 2.74
N ALA A 108 8.51 6.51 3.92
CA ALA A 108 9.94 6.60 4.12
C ALA A 108 10.64 5.25 3.87
N LEU A 109 10.11 4.13 4.40
CA LEU A 109 10.69 2.82 4.16
C LEU A 109 10.64 2.39 2.69
N ILE A 110 9.54 2.69 1.98
CA ILE A 110 9.42 2.43 0.54
C ILE A 110 10.46 3.25 -0.24
N GLY A 111 10.60 4.53 0.07
CA GLY A 111 11.59 5.40 -0.54
C GLY A 111 13.03 4.91 -0.31
N GLU A 112 13.33 4.47 0.92
CA GLU A 112 14.64 3.93 1.27
C GLU A 112 14.95 2.64 0.51
N TYR A 113 13.99 1.71 0.40
CA TYR A 113 14.16 0.49 -0.38
C TYR A 113 14.45 0.78 -1.85
N LYS A 114 13.63 1.65 -2.46
CA LYS A 114 13.81 2.07 -3.87
C LYS A 114 15.21 2.65 -4.11
N THR A 115 15.66 3.52 -3.23
CA THR A 115 16.99 4.15 -3.36
C THR A 115 18.11 3.13 -3.15
N ARG A 116 18.01 2.29 -2.11
CA ARG A 116 19.06 1.34 -1.72
C ARG A 116 19.28 0.25 -2.76
N TYR A 117 18.22 -0.21 -3.40
CA TYR A 117 18.24 -1.34 -4.32
C TYR A 117 17.91 -0.97 -5.78
N ALA A 118 17.90 0.33 -6.09
CA ALA A 118 17.60 0.86 -7.42
C ALA A 118 16.29 0.34 -8.01
N GLN A 119 15.24 0.22 -7.17
CA GLN A 119 13.94 -0.26 -7.60
C GLN A 119 13.15 0.82 -8.33
N GLU A 120 12.55 0.48 -9.45
CA GLU A 120 11.66 1.36 -10.20
C GLU A 120 10.36 1.63 -9.41
N ALA A 121 9.76 0.57 -8.86
CA ALA A 121 8.51 0.64 -8.13
C ALA A 121 8.50 -0.31 -6.92
N VAL A 122 7.64 0.01 -5.97
CA VAL A 122 7.21 -0.87 -4.88
C VAL A 122 5.69 -0.82 -4.84
N LEU A 123 5.05 -1.97 -5.01
CA LEU A 123 3.60 -2.06 -4.96
C LEU A 123 3.14 -2.05 -3.51
N ARG A 124 2.22 -1.16 -3.19
CA ARG A 124 1.54 -1.09 -1.91
C ARG A 124 0.05 -1.29 -2.08
N VAL A 125 -0.53 -2.17 -1.30
CA VAL A 125 -1.99 -2.39 -1.22
C VAL A 125 -2.43 -2.13 0.20
N SER A 126 -3.37 -1.19 0.35
CA SER A 126 -3.93 -0.78 1.64
C SER A 126 -5.41 -1.14 1.68
N SER A 127 -5.85 -1.74 2.76
CA SER A 127 -7.26 -2.11 2.95
C SER A 127 -7.70 -1.94 4.40
N PRO A 128 -8.96 -1.51 4.65
CA PRO A 128 -9.54 -1.54 5.99
C PRO A 128 -9.57 -2.97 6.55
N ALA A 129 -9.28 -3.09 7.85
CA ALA A 129 -9.33 -4.36 8.57
C ALA A 129 -9.93 -4.18 9.95
N CYS A 130 -10.51 -5.24 10.49
CA CYS A 130 -10.91 -5.35 11.88
C CYS A 130 -9.99 -6.35 12.58
N VAL A 131 -9.38 -5.97 13.71
CA VAL A 131 -8.34 -6.75 14.39
C VAL A 131 -8.73 -7.05 15.81
N SER A 132 -8.60 -8.31 16.19
CA SER A 132 -8.66 -8.82 17.58
C SER A 132 -7.33 -9.46 17.96
N LEU A 133 -6.91 -9.30 19.21
CA LEU A 133 -5.70 -9.90 19.79
C LEU A 133 -6.08 -10.66 21.05
#